data_427165fa0e0b244430e26847fb955412
#
_entry.id   427165fa0e0b244430e26847fb955412
#
_cell.length_a   1.000
_cell.length_b   1.000
_cell.length_c   1.000
_cell.angle_alpha   90.00
_cell.angle_beta   90.00
_cell.angle_gamma   90.00
#
_symmetry.space_group_name_H-M   'P 1'
#
loop_
_entity.id
_entity.type
_entity.pdbx_description
1 polymer ?
#
loop_
_entity_poly.entity_id
_entity_poly.type
_entity_poly.pdbx_seq_one_letter_code
_entity_poly.pdbx_strand_id
1 'polypeptide(L)'
;AKDVLLKLYDADAEYSADALEGIYDHLEKVSAGVLKQDVDDKSAGAALTAIARQEDLNGRIRRNVMDTRRAVSFMMRSRMLNAEQFEEARQILRDIDSLDSHTAFLFDKINFLLAATVGFVNINQNKIIKIFSVASVGLLPPTLIASIYGMNFKAMPEIDWALGYPFALLLMLASVAAPFIYFRRKGWLR
;
A
#
# COMPACT_ATOMS: atom_id res chain seq x y z
N ALA A 1 48.86 2.90 -7.71
CA ALA A 1 47.91 3.49 -6.75
C ALA A 1 46.61 3.94 -7.43
N LYS A 2 46.66 4.66 -8.57
CA LYS A 2 45.45 5.18 -9.25
C LYS A 2 44.66 4.06 -9.90
N ASP A 3 45.28 3.03 -10.48
CA ASP A 3 44.63 1.86 -11.05
C ASP A 3 43.85 1.07 -9.97
N VAL A 4 44.43 0.96 -8.77
CA VAL A 4 43.75 0.33 -7.62
C VAL A 4 42.53 1.12 -7.21
N LEU A 5 42.58 2.45 -7.27
CA LEU A 5 41.45 3.30 -6.94
C LEU A 5 40.33 3.22 -7.98
N LEU A 6 40.66 3.20 -9.27
CA LEU A 6 39.69 3.03 -10.35
C LEU A 6 39.01 1.66 -10.25
N LYS A 7 39.78 0.58 -10.06
CA LYS A 7 39.22 -0.77 -9.83
C LYS A 7 38.32 -0.84 -8.60
N LEU A 8 38.62 -0.05 -7.55
CA LEU A 8 37.75 0.03 -6.38
C LEU A 8 36.43 0.72 -6.70
N TYR A 9 36.44 1.78 -7.49
CA TYR A 9 35.22 2.47 -7.91
C TYR A 9 34.39 1.64 -8.89
N ASP A 10 35.07 0.88 -9.76
CA ASP A 10 34.43 -0.08 -10.64
C ASP A 10 33.72 -1.18 -9.86
N ALA A 11 34.41 -1.81 -8.91
CA ALA A 11 33.81 -2.80 -8.01
C ALA A 11 32.66 -2.22 -7.13
N ASP A 12 32.75 -0.96 -6.73
CA ASP A 12 31.69 -0.26 -6.00
C ASP A 12 30.43 -0.06 -6.89
N ALA A 13 30.64 0.27 -8.17
CA ALA A 13 29.55 0.35 -9.14
C ALA A 13 28.90 -1.01 -9.38
N GLU A 14 29.68 -2.10 -9.56
CA GLU A 14 29.16 -3.46 -9.69
C GLU A 14 28.36 -3.89 -8.45
N TYR A 15 28.91 -3.65 -7.25
CA TYR A 15 28.20 -3.95 -6.01
C TYR A 15 26.87 -3.18 -5.88
N SER A 16 26.86 -1.93 -6.32
CA SER A 16 25.65 -1.10 -6.37
C SER A 16 24.62 -1.66 -7.36
N ALA A 17 25.07 -2.19 -8.50
CA ALA A 17 24.19 -2.85 -9.50
C ALA A 17 23.54 -4.10 -8.92
N ASP A 18 24.31 -5.00 -8.30
CA ASP A 18 23.80 -6.22 -7.65
C ASP A 18 22.79 -5.89 -6.54
N ALA A 19 23.07 -4.85 -5.74
CA ALA A 19 22.17 -4.42 -4.69
C ALA A 19 20.84 -3.86 -5.26
N LEU A 20 20.87 -3.15 -6.40
CA LEU A 20 19.66 -2.69 -7.09
C LEU A 20 18.85 -3.86 -7.65
N GLU A 21 19.49 -4.89 -8.21
CA GLU A 21 18.81 -6.12 -8.65
C GLU A 21 18.08 -6.80 -7.48
N GLY A 22 18.73 -6.88 -6.32
CA GLY A 22 18.10 -7.37 -5.10
C GLY A 22 16.85 -6.56 -4.69
N ILE A 23 16.86 -5.24 -4.86
CA ILE A 23 15.67 -4.40 -4.62
C ILE A 23 14.56 -4.73 -5.63
N TYR A 24 14.87 -4.91 -6.91
CA TYR A 24 13.89 -5.30 -7.93
C TYR A 24 13.17 -6.58 -7.54
N ASP A 25 13.90 -7.62 -7.18
CA ASP A 25 13.37 -8.93 -6.77
C ASP A 25 12.45 -8.84 -5.55
N HIS A 26 12.87 -8.05 -4.55
CA HIS A 26 12.06 -7.85 -3.35
C HIS A 26 10.76 -7.09 -3.65
N LEU A 27 10.83 -6.02 -4.44
CA LEU A 27 9.65 -5.25 -4.83
C LEU A 27 8.69 -6.05 -5.71
N GLU A 28 9.19 -6.98 -6.54
CA GLU A 28 8.35 -7.87 -7.33
C GLU A 28 7.55 -8.82 -6.44
N LYS A 29 8.20 -9.43 -5.44
CA LYS A 29 7.53 -10.28 -4.45
C LYS A 29 6.47 -9.50 -3.66
N VAL A 30 6.79 -8.28 -3.23
CA VAL A 30 5.83 -7.41 -2.54
C VAL A 30 4.67 -7.06 -3.45
N SER A 31 4.93 -6.69 -4.70
CA SER A 31 3.93 -6.37 -5.71
C SER A 31 2.96 -7.53 -5.93
N ALA A 32 3.49 -8.75 -6.11
CA ALA A 32 2.67 -9.96 -6.25
C ALA A 32 1.77 -10.23 -5.02
N GLY A 33 2.25 -9.87 -3.82
CA GLY A 33 1.47 -9.97 -2.59
C GLY A 33 0.37 -8.92 -2.47
N VAL A 34 0.69 -7.67 -2.77
CA VAL A 34 -0.23 -6.51 -2.66
C VAL A 34 -1.34 -6.55 -3.71
N LEU A 35 -1.04 -7.02 -4.93
CA LEU A 35 -2.03 -7.11 -6.03
C LEU A 35 -3.02 -8.27 -5.89
N LYS A 36 -2.83 -9.20 -4.95
CA LYS A 36 -3.86 -10.19 -4.58
C LYS A 36 -4.97 -9.47 -3.81
N GLN A 37 -6.20 -9.59 -4.29
CA GLN A 37 -7.39 -8.84 -3.83
C GLN A 37 -7.78 -9.01 -2.35
N ASP A 38 -7.14 -9.90 -1.57
CA ASP A 38 -7.41 -10.16 -0.15
C ASP A 38 -6.21 -9.79 0.73
N VAL A 39 -5.85 -8.50 0.73
CA VAL A 39 -4.80 -7.97 1.63
C VAL A 39 -5.43 -7.66 2.98
N ASP A 40 -5.17 -8.47 3.99
CA ASP A 40 -5.52 -8.17 5.38
C ASP A 40 -4.59 -7.09 5.97
N ASP A 41 -4.98 -6.48 7.08
CA ASP A 41 -4.21 -5.41 7.73
C ASP A 41 -2.79 -5.84 8.11
N LYS A 42 -2.60 -7.12 8.46
CA LYS A 42 -1.29 -7.67 8.83
C LYS A 42 -0.37 -7.79 7.62
N SER A 43 -0.88 -8.30 6.50
CA SER A 43 -0.13 -8.40 5.24
C SER A 43 0.17 -7.03 4.64
N ALA A 44 -0.75 -6.08 4.75
CA ALA A 44 -0.53 -4.69 4.36
C ALA A 44 0.60 -4.04 5.19
N GLY A 45 0.58 -4.23 6.52
CA GLY A 45 1.64 -3.73 7.41
C GLY A 45 3.01 -4.34 7.10
N ALA A 46 3.06 -5.64 6.80
CA ALA A 46 4.28 -6.31 6.37
C ALA A 46 4.80 -5.78 5.02
N ALA A 47 3.91 -5.56 4.06
CA ALA A 47 4.25 -4.98 2.76
C ALA A 47 4.80 -3.56 2.89
N LEU A 48 4.15 -2.69 3.68
CA LEU A 48 4.62 -1.32 3.96
C LEU A 48 6.02 -1.33 4.60
N THR A 49 6.26 -2.22 5.56
CA THR A 49 7.58 -2.37 6.20
C THR A 49 8.64 -2.83 5.19
N ALA A 50 8.30 -3.77 4.32
CA ALA A 50 9.20 -4.24 3.27
C ALA A 50 9.51 -3.12 2.25
N ILE A 51 8.51 -2.36 1.81
CA ILE A 51 8.66 -1.21 0.91
C ILE A 51 9.59 -0.16 1.53
N ALA A 52 9.37 0.20 2.80
CA ALA A 52 10.20 1.19 3.50
C ALA A 52 11.69 0.76 3.61
N ARG A 53 11.95 -0.53 3.79
CA ARG A 53 13.33 -1.05 3.77
C ARG A 53 13.99 -0.92 2.40
N GLN A 54 13.25 -1.17 1.33
CA GLN A 54 13.77 -1.03 -0.03
C GLN A 54 13.99 0.45 -0.38
N GLU A 55 13.16 1.35 0.12
CA GLU A 55 13.33 2.79 -0.03
C GLU A 55 14.64 3.27 0.62
N ASP A 56 14.90 2.90 1.90
CA ASP A 56 16.14 3.25 2.60
C ASP A 56 17.39 2.72 1.86
N LEU A 57 17.33 1.46 1.40
CA LEU A 57 18.43 0.84 0.66
C LEU A 57 18.67 1.56 -0.67
N ASN A 58 17.61 1.85 -1.45
CA ASN A 58 17.72 2.59 -2.70
C ASN A 58 18.30 4.00 -2.49
N GLY A 59 17.89 4.68 -1.42
CA GLY A 59 18.43 5.98 -1.04
C GLY A 59 19.91 5.95 -0.66
N ARG A 60 20.38 4.87 -0.02
CA ARG A 60 21.81 4.66 0.30
C ARG A 60 22.63 4.40 -0.96
N ILE A 61 22.15 3.53 -1.84
CA ILE A 61 22.81 3.22 -3.10
C ILE A 61 22.93 4.50 -3.94
N ARG A 62 21.84 5.26 -4.06
CA ARG A 62 21.86 6.53 -4.80
C ARG A 62 22.90 7.52 -4.27
N ARG A 63 23.01 7.66 -2.96
CA ARG A 63 24.06 8.50 -2.36
C ARG A 63 25.45 8.00 -2.70
N ASN A 64 25.70 6.70 -2.57
CA ASN A 64 26.98 6.08 -2.90
C ASN A 64 27.35 6.33 -4.37
N VAL A 65 26.45 6.04 -5.28
CA VAL A 65 26.61 6.27 -6.72
C VAL A 65 26.93 7.72 -7.05
N MET A 66 26.25 8.68 -6.40
CA MET A 66 26.52 10.11 -6.58
C MET A 66 27.87 10.54 -6.03
N ASP A 67 28.32 9.99 -4.90
CA ASP A 67 29.60 10.30 -4.30
C ASP A 67 30.75 9.71 -5.13
N THR A 68 30.63 8.48 -5.62
CA THR A 68 31.57 7.84 -6.54
C THR A 68 31.65 8.63 -7.85
N ARG A 69 30.52 9.04 -8.42
CA ARG A 69 30.49 9.95 -9.59
C ARG A 69 31.30 11.21 -9.38
N ARG A 70 31.13 11.83 -8.22
CA ARG A 70 31.82 13.08 -7.86
C ARG A 70 33.31 12.85 -7.75
N ALA A 71 33.75 11.75 -7.13
CA ALA A 71 35.15 11.39 -6.97
C ALA A 71 35.84 11.10 -8.29
N VAL A 72 35.23 10.23 -9.16
CA VAL A 72 35.77 9.89 -10.48
C VAL A 72 35.85 11.14 -11.38
N SER A 73 34.79 11.95 -11.40
CA SER A 73 34.79 13.23 -12.14
C SER A 73 35.87 14.21 -11.69
N PHE A 74 36.19 14.24 -10.40
CA PHE A 74 37.31 15.05 -9.88
C PHE A 74 38.65 14.54 -10.37
N MET A 75 38.88 13.22 -10.37
CA MET A 75 40.12 12.62 -10.86
C MET A 75 40.35 12.92 -12.34
N MET A 76 39.29 12.87 -13.17
CA MET A 76 39.36 13.20 -14.60
C MET A 76 39.71 14.69 -14.82
N ARG A 77 39.11 15.61 -14.08
CA ARG A 77 39.35 17.06 -14.22
C ARG A 77 40.74 17.50 -13.74
N SER A 78 41.27 16.84 -12.73
CA SER A 78 42.57 17.16 -12.14
C SER A 78 43.78 16.74 -13.00
N ARG A 79 43.55 16.18 -14.18
CA ARG A 79 44.58 15.64 -15.09
C ARG A 79 45.54 14.64 -14.41
N MET A 80 45.04 13.92 -13.44
CA MET A 80 45.86 12.93 -12.70
C MET A 80 45.96 11.60 -13.46
N LEU A 81 45.10 11.34 -14.46
CA LEU A 81 44.98 10.08 -15.16
C LEU A 81 45.80 10.12 -16.45
N ASN A 82 46.37 8.95 -16.82
CA ASN A 82 46.90 8.71 -18.15
C ASN A 82 45.76 8.41 -19.14
N ALA A 83 46.04 8.19 -20.43
CA ALA A 83 45.00 7.97 -21.46
C ALA A 83 44.15 6.72 -21.19
N GLU A 84 44.79 5.63 -20.77
CA GLU A 84 44.07 4.35 -20.47
C GLU A 84 43.19 4.49 -19.24
N GLN A 85 43.71 5.03 -18.16
CA GLN A 85 42.97 5.34 -16.92
C GLN A 85 41.79 6.32 -17.17
N PHE A 86 41.96 7.23 -18.11
CA PHE A 86 40.91 8.20 -18.47
C PHE A 86 39.71 7.50 -19.16
N GLU A 87 39.97 6.53 -20.04
CA GLU A 87 38.91 5.75 -20.68
C GLU A 87 38.24 4.80 -19.68
N GLU A 88 38.99 4.19 -18.76
CA GLU A 88 38.43 3.41 -17.65
C GLU A 88 37.51 4.26 -16.76
N ALA A 89 37.96 5.44 -16.34
CA ALA A 89 37.15 6.39 -15.58
C ALA A 89 35.88 6.84 -16.32
N ARG A 90 35.97 6.99 -17.66
CA ARG A 90 34.83 7.31 -18.51
C ARG A 90 33.82 6.17 -18.57
N GLN A 91 34.29 4.91 -18.59
CA GLN A 91 33.41 3.75 -18.52
C GLN A 91 32.67 3.71 -17.20
N ILE A 92 33.37 3.83 -16.06
CA ILE A 92 32.79 3.89 -14.72
C ILE A 92 31.70 4.98 -14.63
N LEU A 93 31.93 6.16 -15.22
CA LEU A 93 30.90 7.23 -15.22
C LEU A 93 29.68 6.86 -16.05
N ARG A 94 29.80 6.12 -17.16
CA ARG A 94 28.63 5.63 -17.91
C ARG A 94 27.82 4.62 -17.09
N ASP A 95 28.49 3.72 -16.39
CA ASP A 95 27.83 2.72 -15.55
C ASP A 95 27.11 3.40 -14.37
N ILE A 96 27.74 4.39 -13.75
CA ILE A 96 27.14 5.24 -12.71
C ILE A 96 25.92 6.02 -13.22
N ASP A 97 25.95 6.56 -14.44
CA ASP A 97 24.80 7.26 -15.04
C ASP A 97 23.62 6.29 -15.28
N SER A 98 23.91 5.04 -15.66
CA SER A 98 22.92 3.99 -15.75
C SER A 98 22.33 3.67 -14.37
N LEU A 99 23.16 3.49 -13.36
CA LEU A 99 22.73 3.19 -11.99
C LEU A 99 21.86 4.31 -11.39
N ASP A 100 22.21 5.59 -11.62
CA ASP A 100 21.37 6.71 -11.18
C ASP A 100 19.97 6.66 -11.80
N SER A 101 19.89 6.31 -13.08
CA SER A 101 18.60 6.11 -13.79
C SER A 101 17.80 4.96 -13.18
N HIS A 102 18.45 3.85 -12.84
CA HIS A 102 17.81 2.72 -12.16
C HIS A 102 17.32 3.08 -10.75
N THR A 103 18.11 3.83 -9.97
CA THR A 103 17.67 4.30 -8.64
C THR A 103 16.44 5.21 -8.73
N ALA A 104 16.36 6.08 -9.75
CA ALA A 104 15.21 6.94 -9.98
C ALA A 104 13.96 6.11 -10.34
N PHE A 105 14.09 5.15 -11.25
CA PHE A 105 12.99 4.25 -11.59
C PHE A 105 12.49 3.44 -10.38
N LEU A 106 13.41 2.93 -9.56
CA LEU A 106 13.05 2.20 -8.34
C LEU A 106 12.33 3.11 -7.35
N PHE A 107 12.73 4.35 -7.22
CA PHE A 107 12.03 5.32 -6.38
C PHE A 107 10.57 5.51 -6.81
N ASP A 108 10.32 5.64 -8.11
CA ASP A 108 8.96 5.76 -8.65
C ASP A 108 8.15 4.47 -8.42
N LYS A 109 8.76 3.30 -8.64
CA LYS A 109 8.13 1.99 -8.37
C LYS A 109 7.78 1.81 -6.88
N ILE A 110 8.66 2.23 -5.99
CA ILE A 110 8.45 2.22 -4.53
C ILE A 110 7.25 3.10 -4.16
N ASN A 111 7.20 4.33 -4.67
CA ASN A 111 6.10 5.26 -4.41
C ASN A 111 4.77 4.72 -4.96
N PHE A 112 4.78 4.12 -6.14
CA PHE A 112 3.60 3.47 -6.70
C PHE A 112 3.10 2.34 -5.81
N LEU A 113 3.98 1.44 -5.35
CA LEU A 113 3.61 0.32 -4.48
C LEU A 113 3.11 0.79 -3.12
N LEU A 114 3.70 1.85 -2.56
CA LEU A 114 3.25 2.49 -1.33
C LEU A 114 1.82 3.01 -1.49
N ALA A 115 1.56 3.80 -2.54
CA ALA A 115 0.24 4.34 -2.83
C ALA A 115 -0.80 3.26 -3.09
N ALA A 116 -0.44 2.21 -3.85
CA ALA A 116 -1.29 1.06 -4.11
C ALA A 116 -1.65 0.31 -2.82
N THR A 117 -0.66 0.04 -1.96
CA THR A 117 -0.89 -0.66 -0.68
C THR A 117 -1.86 0.13 0.21
N VAL A 118 -1.65 1.44 0.37
CA VAL A 118 -2.55 2.33 1.13
C VAL A 118 -3.95 2.37 0.49
N GLY A 119 -4.02 2.39 -0.83
CA GLY A 119 -5.28 2.34 -1.58
C GLY A 119 -6.08 1.06 -1.29
N PHE A 120 -5.44 -0.10 -1.28
CA PHE A 120 -6.11 -1.38 -0.95
C PHE A 120 -6.58 -1.44 0.50
N VAL A 121 -5.77 -0.93 1.46
CA VAL A 121 -6.20 -0.80 2.86
C VAL A 121 -7.47 0.05 2.98
N ASN A 122 -7.50 1.21 2.31
CA ASN A 122 -8.68 2.08 2.30
C ASN A 122 -9.92 1.41 1.69
N ILE A 123 -9.74 0.64 0.60
CA ILE A 123 -10.84 -0.13 -0.02
C ILE A 123 -11.40 -1.15 0.97
N ASN A 124 -10.54 -1.89 1.67
CA ASN A 124 -10.95 -2.89 2.66
C ASN A 124 -11.65 -2.26 3.87
N GLN A 125 -11.12 -1.16 4.40
CA GLN A 125 -11.76 -0.40 5.48
C GLN A 125 -13.15 0.10 5.06
N ASN A 126 -13.28 0.66 3.86
CA ASN A 126 -14.58 1.09 3.34
C ASN A 126 -15.56 -0.07 3.19
N LYS A 127 -15.09 -1.27 2.81
CA LYS A 127 -15.92 -2.49 2.74
C LYS A 127 -16.45 -2.87 4.12
N ILE A 128 -15.59 -2.85 5.15
CA ILE A 128 -15.97 -3.14 6.54
C ILE A 128 -16.98 -2.12 7.05
N ILE A 129 -16.70 -0.82 6.90
CA ILE A 129 -17.61 0.26 7.31
C ILE A 129 -18.98 0.09 6.64
N LYS A 130 -19.00 -0.27 5.36
CA LYS A 130 -20.22 -0.51 4.59
C LYS A 130 -21.04 -1.68 5.15
N ILE A 131 -20.38 -2.80 5.51
CA ILE A 131 -21.04 -3.95 6.13
C ILE A 131 -21.66 -3.56 7.47
N PHE A 132 -20.91 -2.87 8.34
CA PHE A 132 -21.41 -2.40 9.62
C PHE A 132 -22.58 -1.41 9.47
N SER A 133 -22.48 -0.48 8.52
CA SER A 133 -23.54 0.49 8.26
C SER A 133 -24.84 -0.19 7.81
N VAL A 134 -24.74 -1.15 6.91
CA VAL A 134 -25.92 -1.92 6.43
C VAL A 134 -26.54 -2.73 7.56
N ALA A 135 -25.71 -3.40 8.39
CA ALA A 135 -26.18 -4.16 9.53
C ALA A 135 -26.88 -3.25 10.58
N SER A 136 -26.28 -2.09 10.90
CA SER A 136 -26.86 -1.14 11.84
C SER A 136 -28.19 -0.58 11.37
N VAL A 137 -28.27 -0.15 10.11
CA VAL A 137 -29.51 0.38 9.52
C VAL A 137 -30.59 -0.71 9.43
N GLY A 138 -30.20 -1.97 9.26
CA GLY A 138 -31.13 -3.09 9.30
C GLY A 138 -31.65 -3.43 10.70
N LEU A 139 -30.82 -3.30 11.75
CA LEU A 139 -31.17 -3.73 13.10
C LEU A 139 -31.81 -2.63 13.96
N LEU A 140 -31.48 -1.35 13.73
CA LEU A 140 -31.98 -0.23 14.53
C LEU A 140 -33.51 -0.09 14.52
N PRO A 141 -34.22 -0.12 13.36
CA PRO A 141 -35.66 0.04 13.33
C PRO A 141 -36.43 -1.07 14.09
N PRO A 142 -36.14 -2.37 13.89
CA PRO A 142 -36.82 -3.42 14.66
C PRO A 142 -36.52 -3.34 16.17
N THR A 143 -35.29 -2.94 16.55
CA THR A 143 -34.94 -2.72 17.96
C THR A 143 -35.74 -1.59 18.58
N LEU A 144 -35.94 -0.49 17.84
CA LEU A 144 -36.79 0.62 18.25
C LEU A 144 -38.24 0.17 18.44
N ILE A 145 -38.80 -0.61 17.50
CA ILE A 145 -40.17 -1.15 17.58
C ILE A 145 -40.28 -2.04 18.84
N ALA A 146 -39.34 -2.97 19.03
CA ALA A 146 -39.32 -3.84 20.20
C ALA A 146 -39.22 -3.05 21.51
N SER A 147 -38.43 -2.01 21.54
CA SER A 147 -38.29 -1.11 22.70
C SER A 147 -39.58 -0.36 23.02
N ILE A 148 -40.29 0.15 22.02
CA ILE A 148 -41.57 0.84 22.19
C ILE A 148 -42.61 -0.11 22.79
N TYR A 149 -42.77 -1.31 22.22
CA TYR A 149 -43.71 -2.31 22.73
C TYR A 149 -43.26 -2.96 24.05
N GLY A 150 -42.00 -2.85 24.43
CA GLY A 150 -41.46 -3.27 25.72
C GLY A 150 -41.62 -2.21 26.85
N MET A 151 -42.18 -1.04 26.56
CA MET A 151 -42.39 0.01 27.55
C MET A 151 -43.59 -0.32 28.44
N ASN A 152 -43.49 0.00 29.76
CA ASN A 152 -44.55 -0.27 30.73
C ASN A 152 -45.56 0.91 30.84
N PHE A 153 -46.07 1.38 29.73
CA PHE A 153 -47.13 2.38 29.73
C PHE A 153 -48.50 1.74 29.99
N LYS A 154 -49.37 2.42 30.77
CA LYS A 154 -50.70 1.91 31.15
C LYS A 154 -51.73 2.00 30.03
N ALA A 155 -51.51 2.83 29.00
CA ALA A 155 -52.38 3.01 27.86
C ALA A 155 -51.59 2.77 26.57
N MET A 156 -51.60 1.54 26.08
CA MET A 156 -51.07 1.11 24.77
C MET A 156 -52.18 0.35 24.02
N PRO A 157 -52.96 1.00 23.16
CA PRO A 157 -54.13 0.37 22.53
C PRO A 157 -53.77 -0.89 21.70
N GLU A 158 -52.53 -0.95 21.19
CA GLU A 158 -52.05 -2.05 20.37
C GLU A 158 -51.79 -3.34 21.16
N ILE A 159 -51.57 -3.25 22.49
CA ILE A 159 -51.26 -4.40 23.36
C ILE A 159 -52.57 -5.19 23.65
N ASP A 160 -53.71 -4.49 23.75
CA ASP A 160 -55.00 -5.09 24.03
C ASP A 160 -55.65 -5.69 22.73
N TRP A 161 -55.01 -5.47 21.60
CA TRP A 161 -55.49 -6.01 20.32
C TRP A 161 -55.02 -7.45 20.09
N ALA A 162 -55.94 -8.39 19.80
CA ALA A 162 -55.63 -9.80 19.63
C ALA A 162 -54.58 -10.08 18.52
N LEU A 163 -54.45 -9.20 17.54
CA LEU A 163 -53.48 -9.28 16.47
C LEU A 163 -52.28 -8.37 16.67
N GLY A 164 -52.16 -7.68 17.81
CA GLY A 164 -51.07 -6.72 18.12
C GLY A 164 -49.67 -7.36 18.06
N TYR A 165 -49.51 -8.54 18.63
CA TYR A 165 -48.24 -9.26 18.59
C TYR A 165 -47.81 -9.70 17.17
N PRO A 166 -48.67 -10.40 16.37
CA PRO A 166 -48.35 -10.69 14.97
C PRO A 166 -48.06 -9.44 14.14
N PHE A 167 -48.81 -8.38 14.35
CA PHE A 167 -48.60 -7.09 13.67
C PHE A 167 -47.23 -6.49 14.01
N ALA A 168 -46.82 -6.46 15.27
CA ALA A 168 -45.52 -5.98 15.69
C ALA A 168 -44.35 -6.79 15.05
N LEU A 169 -44.49 -8.13 15.01
CA LEU A 169 -43.48 -8.98 14.35
C LEU A 169 -43.41 -8.69 12.85
N LEU A 170 -44.56 -8.52 12.19
CA LEU A 170 -44.58 -8.22 10.76
C LEU A 170 -43.96 -6.84 10.46
N LEU A 171 -44.22 -5.86 11.31
CA LEU A 171 -43.61 -4.51 11.22
C LEU A 171 -42.10 -4.58 11.42
N MET A 172 -41.61 -5.36 12.39
CA MET A 172 -40.17 -5.57 12.59
C MET A 172 -39.52 -6.22 11.34
N LEU A 173 -40.14 -7.28 10.80
CA LEU A 173 -39.63 -7.96 9.60
C LEU A 173 -39.61 -7.01 8.39
N ALA A 174 -40.67 -6.22 8.19
CA ALA A 174 -40.74 -5.23 7.11
C ALA A 174 -39.67 -4.16 7.29
N SER A 175 -39.41 -3.71 8.53
CA SER A 175 -38.41 -2.70 8.85
C SER A 175 -36.97 -3.18 8.60
N VAL A 176 -36.69 -4.49 8.71
CA VAL A 176 -35.43 -5.10 8.28
C VAL A 176 -35.35 -5.23 6.77
N ALA A 177 -36.42 -5.71 6.15
CA ALA A 177 -36.43 -6.02 4.71
C ALA A 177 -36.28 -4.75 3.85
N ALA A 178 -36.89 -3.64 4.24
CA ALA A 178 -36.86 -2.40 3.46
C ALA A 178 -35.43 -1.84 3.24
N PRO A 179 -34.59 -1.65 4.25
CA PRO A 179 -33.19 -1.23 4.05
C PRO A 179 -32.39 -2.23 3.22
N PHE A 180 -32.54 -3.53 3.46
CA PHE A 180 -31.84 -4.56 2.69
C PHE A 180 -32.17 -4.53 1.20
N ILE A 181 -33.45 -4.38 0.85
CA ILE A 181 -33.90 -4.24 -0.55
C ILE A 181 -33.34 -2.95 -1.15
N TYR A 182 -33.34 -1.84 -0.40
CA TYR A 182 -32.78 -0.56 -0.85
C TYR A 182 -31.28 -0.67 -1.14
N PHE A 183 -30.49 -1.20 -0.21
CA PHE A 183 -29.04 -1.35 -0.39
C PHE A 183 -28.67 -2.36 -1.47
N ARG A 184 -29.46 -3.43 -1.62
CA ARG A 184 -29.30 -4.39 -2.74
C ARG A 184 -29.54 -3.73 -4.09
N ARG A 185 -30.59 -2.89 -4.22
CA ARG A 185 -30.86 -2.14 -5.46
C ARG A 185 -29.77 -1.11 -5.77
N LYS A 186 -29.16 -0.51 -4.77
CA LYS A 186 -27.99 0.41 -4.93
C LYS A 186 -26.67 -0.31 -5.19
N GLY A 187 -26.63 -1.64 -5.23
CA GLY A 187 -25.39 -2.39 -5.47
C GLY A 187 -24.40 -2.40 -4.28
N TRP A 188 -24.87 -2.02 -3.07
CA TRP A 188 -24.02 -2.00 -1.88
C TRP A 188 -23.79 -3.39 -1.28
N LEU A 189 -24.62 -4.37 -1.60
CA LEU A 189 -24.59 -5.76 -1.14
C LEU A 189 -24.09 -6.74 -2.23
N ARG A 190 -23.32 -6.23 -3.19
CA ARG A 190 -22.61 -7.06 -4.18
C ARG A 190 -21.17 -7.24 -3.77
#